data_86176b18ef44eab3ca1501bb6ff2e226
#
_entry.id   86176b18ef44eab3ca1501bb6ff2e226
#
_cell.length_a   1.000
_cell.length_b   1.000
_cell.length_c   1.000
_cell.angle_alpha   90.00
_cell.angle_beta   90.00
_cell.angle_gamma   90.00
#
_symmetry.space_group_name_H-M   'P 1'
#
loop_
_entity.id
_entity.type
_entity.pdbx_description
1 polymer ?
#
loop_
_entity_poly.entity_id
_entity_poly.type
_entity_poly.pdbx_seq_one_letter_code
_entity_poly.pdbx_strand_id
1 'polypeptide(L)'
;MAKEATRVRRRERKNISSGVAHVNSTFNNTMITITDAQGNAIAWSSAGAQGFKGSRKSTPFAAQIAGEDCAKKAQEHGMRSLEVEVCGPGSGRESALRALQAAGFVITSIRDVTPIPHNGCRPRKKRRV
;
A
#
# COMPACT_ATOMS: atom_id res chain seq x y z
N MET A 1 -29.50 -13.00 9.13
CA MET A 1 -29.15 -14.07 8.18
C MET A 1 -28.90 -13.55 6.78
N ALA A 2 -29.85 -12.84 6.17
CA ALA A 2 -29.64 -12.26 4.84
C ALA A 2 -28.46 -11.29 4.78
N LYS A 3 -28.21 -10.55 5.83
CA LYS A 3 -27.07 -9.62 5.89
C LYS A 3 -25.72 -10.33 5.87
N GLU A 4 -25.61 -11.47 6.53
CA GLU A 4 -24.37 -12.25 6.52
C GLU A 4 -24.11 -12.88 5.16
N ALA A 5 -25.13 -13.43 4.54
CA ALA A 5 -25.02 -13.97 3.19
C ALA A 5 -24.58 -12.90 2.19
N THR A 6 -25.12 -11.67 2.33
CA THR A 6 -24.74 -10.55 1.47
C THR A 6 -23.29 -10.13 1.72
N ARG A 7 -22.83 -10.14 2.96
CA ARG A 7 -21.43 -9.83 3.30
C ARG A 7 -20.47 -10.86 2.71
N VAL A 8 -20.82 -12.14 2.79
CA VAL A 8 -20.02 -13.21 2.21
C VAL A 8 -19.89 -13.04 0.71
N ARG A 9 -20.99 -12.69 0.03
CA ARG A 9 -21.00 -12.42 -1.41
C ARG A 9 -20.10 -11.25 -1.78
N ARG A 10 -20.07 -10.18 -0.97
CA ARG A 10 -19.22 -9.01 -1.20
C ARG A 10 -17.73 -9.33 -1.06
N ARG A 11 -17.39 -10.42 -0.39
CA ARG A 11 -16.01 -10.87 -0.19
C ARG A 11 -15.61 -11.96 -1.16
N GLU A 12 -16.26 -12.06 -2.30
CA GLU A 12 -15.88 -13.02 -3.33
C GLU A 12 -14.44 -12.79 -3.76
N ARG A 13 -13.71 -13.89 -3.92
CA ARG A 13 -12.33 -13.86 -4.40
C ARG A 13 -12.31 -13.48 -5.86
N LYS A 14 -11.41 -12.59 -6.22
CA LYS A 14 -11.33 -12.07 -7.57
C LYS A 14 -10.41 -12.85 -8.52
N ASN A 15 -9.69 -13.85 -8.07
CA ASN A 15 -8.79 -14.68 -8.89
C ASN A 15 -7.91 -13.88 -9.87
N ILE A 16 -7.20 -12.90 -9.34
CA ILE A 16 -6.29 -12.05 -10.11
C ILE A 16 -4.87 -12.48 -9.79
N SER A 17 -4.12 -12.95 -10.80
CA SER A 17 -2.77 -13.47 -10.60
C SER A 17 -1.70 -12.38 -10.53
N SER A 18 -1.91 -11.26 -11.20
CA SER A 18 -0.95 -10.16 -11.23
C SER A 18 -1.64 -8.83 -10.95
N GLY A 19 -0.90 -7.90 -10.39
CA GLY A 19 -1.43 -6.58 -10.08
C GLY A 19 -0.32 -5.57 -9.83
N VAL A 20 -0.72 -4.43 -9.32
CA VAL A 20 0.20 -3.31 -9.02
C VAL A 20 0.07 -2.96 -7.55
N ALA A 21 1.20 -2.90 -6.86
CA ALA A 21 1.25 -2.43 -5.48
C ALA A 21 1.65 -0.96 -5.48
N HIS A 22 0.77 -0.11 -4.98
CA HIS A 22 1.03 1.31 -4.86
C HIS A 22 1.45 1.61 -3.43
N VAL A 23 2.70 1.99 -3.24
CA VAL A 23 3.24 2.35 -1.93
C VAL A 23 3.37 3.86 -1.88
N ASN A 24 2.58 4.50 -1.03
CA ASN A 24 2.65 5.94 -0.80
C ASN A 24 3.24 6.16 0.59
N SER A 25 4.47 6.62 0.63
CA SER A 25 5.21 6.80 1.88
C SER A 25 5.51 8.27 2.11
N THR A 26 4.86 8.84 3.09
CA THR A 26 5.11 10.22 3.51
C THR A 26 5.97 10.23 4.77
N PHE A 27 6.37 11.42 5.22
CA PHE A 27 7.10 11.55 6.49
C PHE A 27 6.26 11.16 7.71
N ASN A 28 4.95 11.11 7.57
CA ASN A 28 4.04 10.84 8.67
C ASN A 28 3.36 9.47 8.62
N ASN A 29 3.34 8.84 7.47
CA ASN A 29 2.58 7.58 7.31
C ASN A 29 3.04 6.82 6.07
N THR A 30 2.69 5.55 6.01
CA THR A 30 2.88 4.73 4.82
C THR A 30 1.55 4.05 4.50
N MET A 31 1.11 4.19 3.27
CA MET A 31 -0.11 3.56 2.76
C MET A 31 0.23 2.62 1.62
N ILE A 32 -0.34 1.44 1.65
CA ILE A 32 -0.13 0.44 0.61
C ILE A 32 -1.48 0.03 0.04
N THR A 33 -1.62 0.11 -1.28
CA THR A 33 -2.81 -0.32 -1.98
C THR A 33 -2.40 -1.27 -3.09
N ILE A 34 -3.01 -2.44 -3.13
CA ILE A 34 -2.78 -3.40 -4.20
C ILE A 34 -4.00 -3.39 -5.11
N THR A 35 -3.74 -3.14 -6.39
CA THR A 35 -4.78 -3.07 -7.41
C THR A 35 -4.55 -4.12 -8.48
N ASP A 36 -5.56 -4.33 -9.33
CA ASP A 36 -5.38 -5.11 -10.54
C ASP A 36 -4.71 -4.25 -11.63
N ALA A 37 -4.51 -4.83 -12.81
CA ALA A 37 -3.87 -4.11 -13.92
C ALA A 37 -4.69 -2.92 -14.41
N GLN A 38 -5.99 -2.92 -14.15
CA GLN A 38 -6.90 -1.84 -14.56
C GLN A 38 -7.00 -0.72 -13.53
N GLY A 39 -6.45 -0.90 -12.33
CA GLY A 39 -6.47 0.10 -11.28
C GLY A 39 -7.55 -0.09 -10.24
N ASN A 40 -8.31 -1.18 -10.28
CA ASN A 40 -9.31 -1.47 -9.26
C ASN A 40 -8.67 -1.98 -7.98
N ALA A 41 -8.93 -1.33 -6.85
CA ALA A 41 -8.34 -1.70 -5.58
C ALA A 41 -8.83 -3.08 -5.11
N ILE A 42 -7.89 -3.93 -4.75
CA ILE A 42 -8.19 -5.28 -4.25
C ILE A 42 -7.95 -5.35 -2.76
N ALA A 43 -6.84 -4.79 -2.30
CA ALA A 43 -6.47 -4.78 -0.90
C ALA A 43 -5.75 -3.49 -0.56
N TRP A 44 -5.91 -3.02 0.65
CA TRP A 44 -5.20 -1.83 1.13
C TRP A 44 -4.92 -1.95 2.62
N SER A 45 -3.88 -1.25 3.05
CA SER A 45 -3.55 -1.12 4.45
C SER A 45 -2.68 0.11 4.65
N SER A 46 -2.60 0.58 5.88
CA SER A 46 -1.72 1.68 6.24
C SER A 46 -1.20 1.47 7.65
N ALA A 47 -0.16 2.21 8.03
CA ALA A 47 0.36 2.16 9.39
C ALA A 47 -0.71 2.57 10.40
N GLY A 48 -1.54 3.55 10.07
CA GLY A 48 -2.65 3.96 10.93
C GLY A 48 -3.69 2.87 11.10
N ALA A 49 -3.99 2.12 10.04
CA ALA A 49 -4.95 1.02 10.09
C ALA A 49 -4.46 -0.14 10.97
N GLN A 50 -3.15 -0.27 11.16
CA GLN A 50 -2.57 -1.30 12.01
C GLN A 50 -2.43 -0.87 13.47
N GLY A 51 -3.00 0.25 13.86
CA GLY A 51 -3.02 0.70 15.23
C GLY A 51 -1.89 1.65 15.63
N PHE A 52 -0.98 1.97 14.72
CA PHE A 52 0.07 2.96 15.00
C PHE A 52 -0.51 4.36 15.01
N LYS A 53 -0.04 5.19 15.92
CA LYS A 53 -0.55 6.55 16.08
C LYS A 53 0.60 7.56 16.12
N GLY A 54 0.33 8.77 15.64
CA GLY A 54 1.29 9.88 15.70
C GLY A 54 2.57 9.56 14.93
N SER A 55 3.72 9.85 15.51
CA SER A 55 5.02 9.65 14.87
C SER A 55 5.35 8.17 14.61
N ARG A 56 4.69 7.25 15.29
CA ARG A 56 4.91 5.81 15.10
C ARG A 56 4.48 5.35 13.71
N LYS A 57 3.55 6.04 13.07
CA LYS A 57 3.10 5.71 11.72
C LYS A 57 4.18 5.87 10.66
N SER A 58 5.18 6.69 10.92
CA SER A 58 6.25 6.94 9.96
C SER A 58 7.42 5.98 10.07
N THR A 59 7.39 5.05 11.03
CA THR A 59 8.51 4.14 11.24
C THR A 59 8.55 3.03 10.18
N PRO A 60 9.74 2.50 9.84
CA PRO A 60 9.85 1.37 8.94
C PRO A 60 9.12 0.12 9.45
N PHE A 61 9.10 -0.09 10.75
CA PHE A 61 8.38 -1.22 11.34
C PHE A 61 6.88 -1.14 11.07
N ALA A 62 6.29 0.05 11.20
CA ALA A 62 4.87 0.25 10.90
C ALA A 62 4.56 -0.02 9.44
N ALA A 63 5.45 0.41 8.54
CA ALA A 63 5.31 0.13 7.11
C ALA A 63 5.40 -1.38 6.82
N GLN A 64 6.27 -2.08 7.49
CA GLN A 64 6.40 -3.52 7.37
C GLN A 64 5.10 -4.24 7.77
N ILE A 65 4.52 -3.86 8.90
CA ILE A 65 3.27 -4.48 9.37
C ILE A 65 2.13 -4.18 8.41
N ALA A 66 2.04 -2.94 7.91
CA ALA A 66 1.05 -2.56 6.90
C ALA A 66 1.22 -3.40 5.63
N GLY A 67 2.45 -3.59 5.18
CA GLY A 67 2.75 -4.40 4.00
C GLY A 67 2.36 -5.86 4.18
N GLU A 68 2.63 -6.43 5.32
CA GLU A 68 2.26 -7.81 5.64
C GLU A 68 0.74 -8.00 5.63
N ASP A 69 0.01 -7.08 6.24
CA ASP A 69 -1.45 -7.14 6.26
C ASP A 69 -2.04 -7.03 4.87
N CYS A 70 -1.57 -6.06 4.10
CA CYS A 70 -2.01 -5.87 2.71
C CYS A 70 -1.71 -7.09 1.85
N ALA A 71 -0.53 -7.69 2.04
CA ALA A 71 -0.13 -8.89 1.32
C ALA A 71 -1.05 -10.08 1.61
N LYS A 72 -1.40 -10.28 2.86
CA LYS A 72 -2.33 -11.35 3.24
C LYS A 72 -3.68 -11.19 2.57
N LYS A 73 -4.21 -9.97 2.58
CA LYS A 73 -5.49 -9.67 1.95
C LYS A 73 -5.45 -9.90 0.44
N ALA A 74 -4.37 -9.51 -0.21
CA ALA A 74 -4.22 -9.70 -1.65
C ALA A 74 -4.06 -11.18 -2.00
N GLN A 75 -3.34 -11.95 -1.19
CA GLN A 75 -3.16 -13.39 -1.43
C GLN A 75 -4.47 -14.16 -1.38
N GLU A 76 -5.43 -13.69 -0.61
CA GLU A 76 -6.77 -14.28 -0.56
C GLU A 76 -7.46 -14.23 -1.93
N HIS A 77 -7.09 -13.29 -2.77
CA HIS A 77 -7.61 -13.15 -4.13
C HIS A 77 -6.75 -13.86 -5.19
N GLY A 78 -5.80 -14.66 -4.75
CA GLY A 78 -4.98 -15.46 -5.64
C GLY A 78 -3.83 -14.72 -6.32
N MET A 79 -3.49 -13.53 -5.87
CA MET A 79 -2.40 -12.76 -6.46
C MET A 79 -1.04 -13.38 -6.14
N ARG A 80 -0.16 -13.40 -7.13
CA ARG A 80 1.18 -13.98 -7.01
C ARG A 80 2.29 -13.02 -7.42
N SER A 81 2.06 -12.20 -8.43
CA SER A 81 3.07 -11.28 -8.93
C SER A 81 2.58 -9.84 -8.83
N LEU A 82 3.49 -8.92 -8.55
CA LEU A 82 3.21 -7.51 -8.40
C LEU A 82 4.24 -6.68 -9.12
N GLU A 83 3.76 -5.63 -9.79
CA GLU A 83 4.58 -4.48 -10.12
C GLU A 83 4.45 -3.49 -8.98
N VAL A 84 5.54 -2.85 -8.60
CA VAL A 84 5.51 -1.92 -7.48
C VAL A 84 5.74 -0.50 -7.97
N GLU A 85 4.85 0.40 -7.58
CA GLU A 85 5.00 1.83 -7.81
C GLU A 85 5.14 2.52 -6.46
N VAL A 86 6.28 3.16 -6.25
CA VAL A 86 6.60 3.83 -4.99
C VAL A 86 6.48 5.33 -5.17
N CYS A 87 5.81 5.99 -4.25
CA CYS A 87 5.62 7.42 -4.25
C CYS A 87 5.94 8.00 -2.88
N GLY A 88 6.70 9.09 -2.86
CA GLY A 88 6.97 9.84 -1.65
C GLY A 88 8.33 9.54 -1.00
N PRO A 89 8.78 10.43 -0.11
CA PRO A 89 10.11 10.36 0.50
C PRO A 89 10.18 9.62 1.83
N GLY A 90 9.10 9.01 2.30
CA GLY A 90 9.04 8.42 3.64
C GLY A 90 10.01 7.25 3.83
N SER A 91 10.38 7.00 5.08
CA SER A 91 11.29 5.93 5.44
C SER A 91 10.71 4.53 5.29
N GLY A 92 9.39 4.42 5.14
CA GLY A 92 8.71 3.13 5.00
C GLY A 92 8.76 2.51 3.61
N ARG A 93 9.36 3.18 2.63
CA ARG A 93 9.40 2.71 1.24
C ARG A 93 9.97 1.30 1.10
N GLU A 94 11.20 1.11 1.58
CA GLU A 94 11.90 -0.16 1.47
C GLU A 94 11.28 -1.24 2.36
N SER A 95 10.86 -0.89 3.56
CA SER A 95 10.25 -1.84 4.49
C SER A 95 8.96 -2.42 3.95
N ALA A 96 8.14 -1.59 3.30
CA ALA A 96 6.91 -2.06 2.66
C ALA A 96 7.22 -3.02 1.52
N LEU A 97 8.22 -2.71 0.69
CA LEU A 97 8.64 -3.60 -0.40
C LEU A 97 9.13 -4.94 0.11
N ARG A 98 9.96 -4.92 1.15
CA ARG A 98 10.48 -6.13 1.77
C ARG A 98 9.37 -6.99 2.36
N ALA A 99 8.36 -6.36 2.97
CA ALA A 99 7.23 -7.07 3.53
C ALA A 99 6.42 -7.78 2.44
N LEU A 100 6.19 -7.12 1.30
CA LEU A 100 5.49 -7.73 0.18
C LEU A 100 6.29 -8.91 -0.38
N GLN A 101 7.59 -8.76 -0.52
CA GLN A 101 8.45 -9.82 -1.02
C GLN A 101 8.52 -10.99 -0.05
N ALA A 102 8.62 -10.73 1.24
CA ALA A 102 8.68 -11.75 2.27
C ALA A 102 7.37 -12.54 2.38
N ALA A 103 6.25 -11.94 2.02
CA ALA A 103 4.95 -12.62 2.00
C ALA A 103 4.81 -13.63 0.88
N GLY A 104 5.75 -13.64 -0.09
CA GLY A 104 5.75 -14.60 -1.17
C GLY A 104 5.39 -14.04 -2.54
N PHE A 105 5.21 -12.74 -2.67
CA PHE A 105 4.97 -12.13 -3.98
C PHE A 105 6.24 -12.06 -4.81
N VAL A 106 6.08 -12.31 -6.11
CA VAL A 106 7.14 -12.09 -7.08
C VAL A 106 7.04 -10.63 -7.55
N ILE A 107 8.08 -9.85 -7.27
CA ILE A 107 8.15 -8.45 -7.70
C ILE A 107 8.74 -8.42 -9.10
N THR A 108 7.95 -8.04 -10.08
CA THR A 108 8.39 -8.03 -11.48
C THR A 108 9.09 -6.75 -11.87
N SER A 109 8.67 -5.61 -11.30
CA SER A 109 9.32 -4.33 -11.54
C SER A 109 9.05 -3.38 -10.38
N ILE A 110 9.97 -2.45 -10.18
CA ILE A 110 9.85 -1.40 -9.16
C ILE A 110 10.05 -0.07 -9.87
N ARG A 111 9.11 0.84 -9.68
CA ARG A 111 9.14 2.13 -10.33
C ARG A 111 8.86 3.23 -9.31
N ASP A 112 9.63 4.29 -9.33
CA ASP A 112 9.36 5.47 -8.51
C ASP A 112 8.50 6.43 -9.30
N VAL A 113 7.30 6.70 -8.81
CA VAL A 113 6.33 7.57 -9.48
C VAL A 113 6.08 8.85 -8.68
N THR A 114 7.01 9.23 -7.83
CA THR A 114 6.90 10.46 -7.06
C THR A 114 6.73 11.65 -8.00
N PRO A 115 5.65 12.43 -7.86
CA PRO A 115 5.40 13.55 -8.76
C PRO A 115 6.40 14.68 -8.54
N ILE A 116 6.92 15.22 -9.65
CA ILE A 116 7.82 16.36 -9.63
C ILE A 116 7.14 17.48 -10.40
N PRO A 117 6.67 18.54 -9.73
CA PRO A 117 6.00 19.63 -10.44
C PRO A 117 6.98 20.45 -11.27
N HIS A 118 6.52 20.92 -12.42
CA HIS A 118 7.26 21.84 -13.27
C HIS A 118 6.97 23.28 -12.84
N ASN A 119 7.48 23.66 -11.66
CA ASN A 119 7.19 24.86 -10.90
C ASN A 119 5.80 24.91 -10.24
N GLY A 120 4.79 24.27 -10.77
CA GLY A 120 3.48 24.05 -10.13
C GLY A 120 2.90 25.20 -9.34
N CYS A 121 2.19 24.88 -8.29
CA CYS A 121 1.59 25.84 -7.38
C CYS A 121 2.59 26.35 -6.35
N ARG A 122 2.40 27.58 -5.91
CA ARG A 122 3.24 28.13 -4.84
C ARG A 122 3.07 27.30 -3.57
N PRO A 123 4.17 26.81 -2.96
CA PRO A 123 4.08 26.06 -1.71
C PRO A 123 3.68 26.93 -0.54
N ARG A 124 3.26 26.29 0.53
CA ARG A 124 2.91 26.99 1.75
C ARG A 124 4.13 27.68 2.35
N LYS A 125 3.87 28.74 3.12
CA LYS A 125 4.92 29.40 3.87
C LYS A 125 5.52 28.45 4.89
N LYS A 126 6.77 28.75 5.30
CA LYS A 126 7.45 27.99 6.36
C LYS A 126 6.58 27.97 7.63
N ARG A 127 6.44 26.78 8.19
CA ARG A 127 5.71 26.60 9.45
C ARG A 127 6.40 27.32 10.58
N ARG A 128 5.65 28.09 11.35
CA ARG A 128 6.15 28.66 12.59
C ARG A 128 5.96 27.63 13.70
N VAL A 129 7.05 27.28 14.33
CA VAL A 129 7.04 26.27 15.38
C VAL A 129 7.52 26.89 16.70
#